data_b2349eee7d6e22cbbd27e8c6ad13daf5
#
_entry.id   b2349eee7d6e22cbbd27e8c6ad13daf5
#
_cell.length_a   1.000
_cell.length_b   1.000
_cell.length_c   1.000
_cell.angle_alpha   90.00
_cell.angle_beta   90.00
_cell.angle_gamma   90.00
#
_symmetry.space_group_name_H-M   'P 1'
#
loop_
_entity.id
_entity.type
_entity.pdbx_description
1 polymer ?
#
loop_
_entity_poly.entity_id
_entity_poly.type
_entity_poly.pdbx_seq_one_letter_code
_entity_poly.pdbx_strand_id
1 'polypeptide(L)'
;MSYENWKNYFAIAFPNISGGYEIRNRYFKACIAPKDITCIISTPESRICYIFEGFIDFLSFRPAFPSLEEGDYIVLNSVSNLQKAFSFLSRYDGICCCLDNDTAGKNAVQALKEKYGIRICDLSHEYSGYKDLNEYLCGKNNRLHNNRGIEKTV
;
A
#
# COMPACT_ATOMS: atom_id res chain seq x y z
N MET A 1 -19.22 -10.80 -41.09
CA MET A 1 -19.33 -10.06 -39.81
C MET A 1 -18.60 -10.87 -38.77
N SER A 2 -17.44 -10.40 -38.33
CA SER A 2 -16.71 -11.04 -37.23
C SER A 2 -17.32 -10.55 -35.93
N TYR A 3 -17.92 -11.43 -35.15
CA TYR A 3 -18.31 -11.15 -33.77
C TYR A 3 -17.01 -11.01 -32.96
N GLU A 4 -16.61 -9.78 -32.64
CA GLU A 4 -15.56 -9.53 -31.68
C GLU A 4 -16.02 -10.09 -30.33
N ASN A 5 -15.31 -11.12 -29.84
CA ASN A 5 -15.53 -11.69 -28.50
C ASN A 5 -15.05 -10.67 -27.45
N TRP A 6 -15.91 -9.77 -27.02
CA TRP A 6 -15.64 -8.84 -25.92
C TRP A 6 -15.52 -9.63 -24.63
N LYS A 7 -14.30 -9.79 -24.14
CA LYS A 7 -14.05 -10.33 -22.79
C LYS A 7 -14.25 -9.21 -21.79
N ASN A 8 -15.28 -9.32 -20.98
CA ASN A 8 -15.50 -8.43 -19.85
C ASN A 8 -14.56 -8.82 -18.70
N TYR A 9 -13.82 -7.86 -18.17
CA TYR A 9 -12.96 -8.03 -17.01
C TYR A 9 -13.43 -7.11 -15.88
N PHE A 10 -13.59 -7.69 -14.69
CA PHE A 10 -13.77 -6.89 -13.48
C PHE A 10 -12.41 -6.47 -12.95
N ALA A 11 -12.28 -5.23 -12.52
CA ALA A 11 -11.08 -4.69 -11.91
C ALA A 11 -11.44 -3.69 -10.80
N ILE A 12 -10.57 -3.56 -9.81
CA ILE A 12 -10.65 -2.49 -8.82
C ILE A 12 -10.05 -1.24 -9.45
N ALA A 13 -10.77 -0.14 -9.38
CA ALA A 13 -10.31 1.19 -9.77
C ALA A 13 -10.12 2.02 -8.49
N PHE A 14 -8.89 2.49 -8.26
CA PHE A 14 -8.51 3.26 -7.08
C PHE A 14 -8.14 4.68 -7.50
N PRO A 15 -8.91 5.71 -7.09
CA PRO A 15 -8.73 7.07 -7.55
C PRO A 15 -7.50 7.74 -6.94
N ASN A 16 -6.88 8.65 -7.67
CA ASN A 16 -5.84 9.54 -7.17
C ASN A 16 -6.35 10.99 -7.03
N ILE A 17 -5.53 11.87 -6.43
CA ILE A 17 -5.93 13.26 -6.16
C ILE A 17 -6.10 14.13 -7.41
N SER A 18 -5.60 13.69 -8.57
CA SER A 18 -5.70 14.40 -9.86
C SER A 18 -6.83 13.89 -10.75
N GLY A 19 -7.66 12.97 -10.26
CA GLY A 19 -8.80 12.41 -11.02
C GLY A 19 -8.45 11.25 -11.94
N GLY A 20 -7.23 10.74 -11.89
CA GLY A 20 -6.83 9.49 -12.53
C GLY A 20 -7.12 8.27 -11.63
N TYR A 21 -6.87 7.08 -12.15
CA TYR A 21 -7.13 5.83 -11.45
C TYR A 21 -6.00 4.82 -11.63
N GLU A 22 -5.65 4.13 -10.55
CA GLU A 22 -4.93 2.86 -10.63
C GLU A 22 -5.94 1.72 -10.79
N ILE A 23 -5.70 0.85 -11.76
CA ILE A 23 -6.58 -0.27 -12.10
C ILE A 23 -5.87 -1.58 -11.82
N ARG A 24 -6.51 -2.46 -11.08
CA ARG A 24 -5.94 -3.76 -10.74
C ARG A 24 -6.97 -4.86 -10.76
N ASN A 25 -6.59 -5.99 -11.36
CA ASN A 25 -7.23 -7.27 -11.14
C ASN A 25 -6.19 -8.40 -11.08
N ARG A 26 -6.65 -9.64 -11.08
CA ARG A 26 -5.80 -10.83 -11.06
C ARG A 26 -4.81 -10.91 -12.23
N TYR A 27 -5.14 -10.33 -13.39
CA TYR A 27 -4.45 -10.56 -14.65
C TYR A 27 -3.60 -9.39 -15.10
N PHE A 28 -3.95 -8.16 -14.69
CA PHE A 28 -3.26 -6.96 -15.16
C PHE A 28 -3.25 -5.83 -14.12
N LYS A 29 -2.30 -4.93 -14.33
CA LYS A 29 -2.17 -3.65 -13.69
C LYS A 29 -2.18 -2.58 -14.79
N ALA A 30 -3.01 -1.56 -14.64
CA ALA A 30 -3.14 -0.45 -15.57
C ALA A 30 -3.34 0.86 -14.82
N CYS A 31 -3.28 1.98 -15.52
CA CYS A 31 -3.53 3.30 -14.99
C CYS A 31 -4.34 4.10 -15.99
N ILE A 32 -5.34 4.84 -15.50
CA ILE A 32 -6.03 5.89 -16.25
C ILE A 32 -5.41 7.22 -15.80
N ALA A 33 -4.87 7.98 -16.76
CA ALA A 33 -4.21 9.25 -16.50
C ALA A 33 -5.17 10.31 -15.92
N PRO A 34 -4.66 11.30 -15.18
CA PRO A 34 -3.24 11.53 -14.86
C PRO A 34 -2.74 10.60 -13.75
N LYS A 35 -1.42 10.33 -13.72
CA LYS A 35 -0.76 9.58 -12.63
C LYS A 35 -0.47 10.51 -11.47
N ASP A 36 -0.95 10.13 -10.28
CA ASP A 36 -0.70 10.88 -9.06
C ASP A 36 -0.79 9.99 -7.83
N ILE A 37 -0.50 10.57 -6.66
CA ILE A 37 -0.70 9.94 -5.36
C ILE A 37 -2.19 9.92 -4.99
N THR A 38 -2.54 9.04 -4.04
CA THR A 38 -3.85 9.06 -3.38
C THR A 38 -3.65 9.47 -1.92
N CYS A 39 -4.47 10.42 -1.45
CA CYS A 39 -4.49 10.85 -0.05
C CYS A 39 -5.85 10.50 0.56
N ILE A 40 -5.83 9.82 1.71
CA ILE A 40 -7.03 9.47 2.48
C ILE A 40 -6.85 10.08 3.86
N ILE A 41 -7.69 11.07 4.16
CA ILE A 41 -7.69 11.79 5.43
C ILE A 41 -8.77 11.20 6.31
N SER A 42 -8.37 10.58 7.42
CA SER A 42 -9.28 9.98 8.40
C SER A 42 -9.90 11.03 9.29
N THR A 43 -9.05 11.90 9.86
CA THR A 43 -9.48 13.04 10.67
C THR A 43 -8.56 14.24 10.44
N PRO A 44 -9.08 15.49 10.53
CA PRO A 44 -8.23 16.70 10.40
C PRO A 44 -7.14 16.79 11.47
N GLU A 45 -7.34 16.15 12.63
CA GLU A 45 -6.45 16.17 13.79
C GLU A 45 -5.39 15.08 13.75
N SER A 46 -5.44 14.17 12.76
CA SER A 46 -4.47 13.07 12.68
C SER A 46 -3.04 13.58 12.60
N ARG A 47 -2.19 13.04 13.47
CA ARG A 47 -0.75 13.38 13.56
C ARG A 47 0.14 12.29 13.00
N ILE A 48 -0.46 11.15 12.58
CA ILE A 48 0.22 9.99 12.02
C ILE A 48 -0.22 9.81 10.57
N CYS A 49 0.73 9.54 9.70
CA CYS A 49 0.49 9.19 8.30
C CYS A 49 1.19 7.87 7.96
N TYR A 50 0.47 6.98 7.32
CA TYR A 50 0.99 5.73 6.75
C TYR A 50 1.19 5.89 5.24
N ILE A 51 2.36 5.47 4.75
CA ILE A 51 2.71 5.57 3.32
C ILE A 51 2.83 4.18 2.72
N PHE A 52 2.21 3.99 1.56
CA PHE A 52 2.22 2.73 0.79
C PHE A 52 2.73 2.98 -0.62
N GLU A 53 3.38 1.96 -1.22
CA GLU A 53 3.76 2.04 -2.63
C GLU A 53 2.55 1.86 -3.55
N GLY A 54 1.70 0.86 -3.27
CA GLY A 54 0.51 0.54 -4.04
C GLY A 54 -0.77 0.44 -3.20
N PHE A 55 -1.92 0.60 -3.86
CA PHE A 55 -3.20 0.57 -3.15
C PHE A 55 -3.60 -0.83 -2.64
N ILE A 56 -3.03 -1.90 -3.20
CA ILE A 56 -3.27 -3.26 -2.70
C ILE A 56 -2.62 -3.43 -1.32
N ASP A 57 -1.43 -2.86 -1.10
CA ASP A 57 -0.77 -2.85 0.22
C ASP A 57 -1.56 -2.02 1.22
N PHE A 58 -2.06 -0.86 0.80
CA PHE A 58 -2.97 -0.06 1.62
C PHE A 58 -4.21 -0.87 2.04
N LEU A 59 -4.88 -1.57 1.13
CA LEU A 59 -6.03 -2.43 1.46
C LEU A 59 -5.66 -3.61 2.36
N SER A 60 -4.41 -4.07 2.31
CA SER A 60 -3.88 -5.15 3.15
C SER A 60 -3.50 -4.70 4.56
N PHE A 61 -3.32 -3.39 4.77
CA PHE A 61 -2.74 -2.85 6.00
C PHE A 61 -3.57 -3.14 7.25
N ARG A 62 -4.85 -2.79 7.25
CA ARG A 62 -5.71 -3.02 8.42
C ARG A 62 -5.90 -4.50 8.77
N PRO A 63 -6.12 -5.41 7.81
CA PRO A 63 -6.14 -6.83 8.10
C PRO A 63 -4.80 -7.39 8.63
N ALA A 64 -3.68 -6.85 8.18
CA ALA A 64 -2.34 -7.27 8.62
C ALA A 64 -2.01 -6.74 10.03
N PHE A 65 -2.37 -5.49 10.32
CA PHE A 65 -2.02 -4.77 11.55
C PHE A 65 -3.24 -4.12 12.23
N PRO A 66 -4.19 -4.93 12.75
CA PRO A 66 -5.44 -4.41 13.31
C PRO A 66 -5.26 -3.58 14.58
N SER A 67 -4.13 -3.73 15.27
CA SER A 67 -3.84 -3.06 16.56
C SER A 67 -3.11 -1.73 16.42
N LEU A 68 -2.68 -1.34 15.19
CA LEU A 68 -2.04 -0.06 15.00
C LEU A 68 -3.04 1.09 15.10
N GLU A 69 -2.56 2.22 15.61
CA GLU A 69 -3.33 3.46 15.72
C GLU A 69 -3.88 3.89 14.36
N GLU A 70 -5.04 4.51 14.35
CA GLU A 70 -5.60 5.10 13.13
C GLU A 70 -4.83 6.34 12.74
N GLY A 71 -4.70 6.57 11.45
CA GLY A 71 -4.00 7.72 10.90
C GLY A 71 -4.50 8.04 9.50
N ASP A 72 -3.88 9.03 8.89
CA ASP A 72 -4.08 9.33 7.49
C ASP A 72 -3.23 8.40 6.61
N TYR A 73 -3.60 8.28 5.34
CA TYR A 73 -2.94 7.37 4.42
C TYR A 73 -2.54 8.07 3.14
N ILE A 74 -1.32 7.82 2.68
CA ILE A 74 -0.84 8.23 1.35
C ILE A 74 -0.41 6.99 0.58
N VAL A 75 -1.01 6.79 -0.58
CA VAL A 75 -0.59 5.76 -1.53
C VAL A 75 0.14 6.45 -2.67
N LEU A 76 1.40 6.09 -2.85
CA LEU A 76 2.26 6.70 -3.88
C LEU A 76 1.81 6.34 -5.30
N ASN A 77 1.17 5.17 -5.47
CA ASN A 77 0.84 4.54 -6.74
C ASN A 77 2.06 4.22 -7.63
N SER A 78 3.20 4.76 -7.28
CA SER A 78 4.56 4.45 -7.75
C SER A 78 5.56 5.21 -6.89
N VAL A 79 6.72 4.64 -6.59
CA VAL A 79 7.81 5.34 -5.86
C VAL A 79 8.27 6.62 -6.58
N SER A 80 8.09 6.70 -7.90
CA SER A 80 8.39 7.92 -8.67
C SER A 80 7.54 9.13 -8.27
N ASN A 81 6.41 8.93 -7.60
CA ASN A 81 5.57 9.99 -7.08
C ASN A 81 5.95 10.45 -5.66
N LEU A 82 7.02 9.91 -5.05
CA LEU A 82 7.43 10.24 -3.69
C LEU A 82 7.57 11.75 -3.44
N GLN A 83 8.12 12.48 -4.40
CA GLN A 83 8.29 13.94 -4.31
C GLN A 83 6.96 14.68 -4.11
N LYS A 84 5.88 14.19 -4.72
CA LYS A 84 4.55 14.78 -4.60
C LYS A 84 3.97 14.60 -3.19
N ALA A 85 4.35 13.54 -2.48
CA ALA A 85 3.91 13.29 -1.12
C ALA A 85 4.52 14.27 -0.11
N PHE A 86 5.67 14.86 -0.39
CA PHE A 86 6.38 15.69 0.58
C PHE A 86 5.58 16.90 1.09
N SER A 87 4.79 17.54 0.23
CA SER A 87 3.95 18.67 0.64
C SER A 87 2.86 18.27 1.64
N PHE A 88 2.38 17.03 1.57
CA PHE A 88 1.37 16.50 2.48
C PHE A 88 1.97 16.00 3.79
N LEU A 89 3.20 15.48 3.77
CA LEU A 89 3.84 14.80 4.90
C LEU A 89 4.34 15.77 5.98
N SER A 90 4.61 17.02 5.65
CA SER A 90 5.22 17.99 6.57
C SER A 90 4.38 18.28 7.83
N ARG A 91 3.08 18.03 7.80
CA ARG A 91 2.15 18.29 8.91
C ARG A 91 2.13 17.17 9.98
N TYR A 92 2.67 15.98 9.67
CA TYR A 92 2.58 14.83 10.57
C TYR A 92 3.78 14.76 11.53
N ASP A 93 3.52 14.34 12.76
CA ASP A 93 4.54 14.07 13.78
C ASP A 93 5.17 12.68 13.59
N GLY A 94 4.38 11.70 13.12
CA GLY A 94 4.80 10.34 12.80
C GLY A 94 4.47 9.98 11.35
N ILE A 95 5.45 9.43 10.65
CA ILE A 95 5.30 8.96 9.27
C ILE A 95 5.75 7.50 9.22
N CYS A 96 4.79 6.59 9.05
CA CYS A 96 5.02 5.15 9.04
C CYS A 96 5.11 4.64 7.59
N CYS A 97 6.26 4.12 7.21
CA CYS A 97 6.51 3.63 5.86
C CYS A 97 6.17 2.14 5.74
N CYS A 98 5.22 1.82 4.87
CA CYS A 98 4.83 0.46 4.49
C CYS A 98 5.14 0.25 3.00
N LEU A 99 6.42 0.40 2.63
CA LEU A 99 6.90 0.30 1.25
C LEU A 99 7.43 -1.10 0.94
N ASP A 100 7.62 -1.40 -0.34
CA ASP A 100 8.13 -2.70 -0.79
C ASP A 100 9.54 -2.97 -0.25
N ASN A 101 9.86 -4.23 0.00
CA ASN A 101 11.18 -4.69 0.47
C ASN A 101 12.23 -4.80 -0.65
N ASP A 102 12.01 -4.12 -1.77
CA ASP A 102 12.97 -4.03 -2.86
C ASP A 102 13.88 -2.79 -2.76
N THR A 103 14.79 -2.64 -3.72
CA THR A 103 15.74 -1.51 -3.75
C THR A 103 15.03 -0.17 -3.87
N ALA A 104 13.96 -0.07 -4.65
CA ALA A 104 13.23 1.18 -4.87
C ALA A 104 12.51 1.62 -3.59
N GLY A 105 11.83 0.70 -2.90
CA GLY A 105 11.17 0.97 -1.62
C GLY A 105 12.17 1.37 -0.54
N LYS A 106 13.30 0.68 -0.42
CA LYS A 106 14.37 1.03 0.53
C LYS A 106 14.97 2.41 0.28
N ASN A 107 15.21 2.76 -0.98
CA ASN A 107 15.70 4.10 -1.35
C ASN A 107 14.67 5.19 -1.02
N ALA A 108 13.38 4.90 -1.21
CA ALA A 108 12.31 5.82 -0.84
C ALA A 108 12.25 6.05 0.68
N VAL A 109 12.37 4.99 1.49
CA VAL A 109 12.48 5.12 2.97
C VAL A 109 13.69 5.94 3.35
N GLN A 110 14.84 5.72 2.72
CA GLN A 110 16.05 6.48 3.00
C GLN A 110 15.86 7.98 2.69
N ALA A 111 15.28 8.32 1.55
CA ALA A 111 14.97 9.71 1.20
C ALA A 111 14.01 10.37 2.19
N LEU A 112 13.02 9.63 2.71
CA LEU A 112 12.12 10.10 3.76
C LEU A 112 12.87 10.34 5.08
N LYS A 113 13.75 9.42 5.49
CA LYS A 113 14.60 9.56 6.70
C LYS A 113 15.52 10.79 6.61
N GLU A 114 16.12 11.03 5.47
CA GLU A 114 16.97 12.21 5.24
C GLU A 114 16.19 13.52 5.38
N LYS A 115 14.93 13.55 4.94
CA LYS A 115 14.10 14.74 4.98
C LYS A 115 13.39 14.97 6.33
N TYR A 116 12.90 13.90 6.97
CA TYR A 116 12.02 14.01 8.14
C TYR A 116 12.64 13.45 9.44
N GLY A 117 13.81 12.80 9.35
CA GLY A 117 14.57 12.33 10.49
C GLY A 117 13.81 11.35 11.38
N ILE A 118 13.78 11.62 12.67
CA ILE A 118 13.18 10.75 13.69
C ILE A 118 11.67 10.54 13.57
N ARG A 119 11.00 11.32 12.74
CA ARG A 119 9.56 11.16 12.46
C ARG A 119 9.26 9.93 11.60
N ILE A 120 10.27 9.34 10.96
CA ILE A 120 10.09 8.18 10.10
C ILE A 120 10.16 6.89 10.92
N CYS A 121 9.07 6.13 10.87
CA CYS A 121 8.99 4.74 11.32
C CYS A 121 8.93 3.83 10.09
N ASP A 122 9.90 2.95 9.94
CA ASP A 122 9.91 1.97 8.85
C ASP A 122 9.28 0.68 9.32
N LEU A 123 8.10 0.34 8.79
CA LEU A 123 7.38 -0.90 9.13
C LEU A 123 7.69 -2.06 8.17
N SER A 124 8.56 -1.88 7.18
CA SER A 124 8.87 -2.93 6.22
C SER A 124 9.55 -4.15 6.86
N HIS A 125 10.18 -3.98 8.02
CA HIS A 125 10.76 -5.09 8.79
C HIS A 125 9.73 -6.06 9.37
N GLU A 126 8.48 -5.61 9.62
CA GLU A 126 7.40 -6.46 10.13
C GLU A 126 6.97 -7.52 9.10
N TYR A 127 7.23 -7.28 7.84
CA TYR A 127 6.99 -8.23 6.75
C TYR A 127 8.29 -8.60 6.01
N SER A 128 9.42 -8.61 6.74
CA SER A 128 10.69 -9.10 6.22
C SER A 128 10.53 -10.55 5.73
N GLY A 129 11.14 -10.88 4.59
CA GLY A 129 10.97 -12.18 3.92
C GLY A 129 9.81 -12.24 2.93
N TYR A 130 9.03 -11.16 2.83
CA TYR A 130 8.04 -10.95 1.78
C TYR A 130 8.40 -9.71 0.97
N LYS A 131 7.99 -9.69 -0.29
CA LYS A 131 8.25 -8.55 -1.16
C LYS A 131 7.53 -7.30 -0.68
N ASP A 132 6.26 -7.47 -0.32
CA ASP A 132 5.34 -6.40 0.04
C ASP A 132 4.37 -6.85 1.15
N LEU A 133 3.56 -5.93 1.61
CA LEU A 133 2.61 -6.17 2.69
C LEU A 133 1.47 -7.11 2.29
N ASN A 134 1.04 -7.05 1.03
CA ASN A 134 -0.01 -7.95 0.54
C ASN A 134 0.47 -9.41 0.50
N GLU A 135 1.70 -9.65 0.04
CA GLU A 135 2.31 -10.99 0.10
C GLU A 135 2.38 -11.52 1.53
N TYR A 136 2.79 -10.69 2.48
CA TYR A 136 2.81 -11.03 3.91
C TYR A 136 1.43 -11.42 4.42
N LEU A 137 0.38 -10.64 4.16
CA LEU A 137 -0.98 -10.93 4.56
C LEU A 137 -1.46 -12.26 3.97
N CYS A 138 -1.22 -12.51 2.68
CA CYS A 138 -1.56 -13.77 2.01
C CYS A 138 -0.81 -14.96 2.60
N GLY A 139 0.48 -14.82 2.87
CA GLY A 139 1.31 -15.86 3.49
C GLY A 139 0.91 -16.19 4.93
N LYS A 140 0.53 -15.17 5.71
CA LYS A 140 -0.02 -15.33 7.06
C LYS A 140 -1.34 -16.11 7.06
N ASN A 141 -2.24 -15.77 6.15
CA ASN A 141 -3.54 -16.44 6.02
C ASN A 141 -3.39 -17.92 5.60
N ASN A 142 -2.48 -18.22 4.69
CA ASN A 142 -2.21 -19.60 4.27
C ASN A 142 -1.70 -20.48 5.42
N ARG A 143 -0.86 -19.96 6.30
CA ARG A 143 -0.39 -20.68 7.50
C ARG A 143 -1.53 -20.99 8.48
N LEU A 144 -2.47 -20.07 8.66
CA LEU A 144 -3.64 -20.28 9.53
C LEU A 144 -4.57 -21.35 8.99
N HIS A 145 -4.75 -21.43 7.65
CA HIS A 145 -5.57 -22.48 7.04
C HIS A 145 -4.91 -23.86 7.12
N ASN A 146 -3.60 -23.95 6.96
CA ASN A 146 -2.86 -25.22 7.06
C ASN A 146 -2.90 -25.76 8.50
N ASN A 147 -2.81 -24.91 9.52
CA ASN A 147 -2.88 -25.33 10.93
C ASN A 147 -4.28 -25.81 11.33
N ARG A 148 -5.35 -25.27 10.74
CA ARG A 148 -6.73 -25.77 10.99
C ARG A 148 -7.03 -27.10 10.32
N GLY A 149 -6.26 -27.47 9.31
CA GLY A 149 -6.38 -28.77 8.62
C GLY A 149 -5.79 -29.95 9.41
N ILE A 150 -4.93 -29.69 10.40
CA ILE A 150 -4.25 -30.74 11.20
C ILE A 150 -5.06 -31.13 12.45
N GLU A 151 -6.01 -30.31 12.91
CA GLU A 151 -6.84 -30.61 14.08
C GLU A 151 -8.08 -31.51 13.81
N LYS A 152 -8.25 -32.03 12.61
CA LYS A 152 -9.41 -32.86 12.25
C LYS A 152 -9.10 -34.36 12.05
N THR A 153 -8.01 -34.86 12.64
CA THR A 153 -7.74 -36.30 12.62
C THR A 153 -7.22 -36.78 13.97
N VAL A 154 -8.13 -36.86 14.95
CA VAL A 154 -8.03 -37.79 16.09
C VAL A 154 -9.45 -38.24 16.43
#